data_921950c1ef6e9ab10566d31d1d2cbca2
#
_entry.id   921950c1ef6e9ab10566d31d1d2cbca2
#
_cell.length_a   1.000
_cell.length_b   1.000
_cell.length_c   1.000
_cell.angle_alpha   90.00
_cell.angle_beta   90.00
_cell.angle_gamma   90.00
#
_symmetry.space_group_name_H-M   'P 1'
#
loop_
_entity.id
_entity.type
_entity.pdbx_description
1 polymer ?
#
loop_
_entity_poly.entity_id
_entity_poly.type
_entity_poly.pdbx_seq_one_letter_code
_entity_poly.pdbx_strand_id
1 'polypeptide(L)'
;MAKPIIVVGAGICGISTAIWLQRSNLEVILVDKSDPGMGASYGNAGLLAQWAIVPVNEPSILKQIPRYLIDPMSPLFLKWRYLPWLTPWLIKFLRNANSSDSQRTIEALIPLVSDSVQQHKRLTEGCLLYTSPSPRN
;
A
#
# COMPACT_ATOMS: atom_id res chain seq x y z
N MET A 1 31.98 -9.72 -17.78
CA MET A 1 30.51 -9.52 -17.91
C MET A 1 29.95 -9.33 -16.51
N ALA A 2 29.11 -8.31 -16.30
CA ALA A 2 28.40 -8.16 -15.02
C ALA A 2 27.42 -9.32 -14.86
N LYS A 3 27.20 -9.79 -13.62
CA LYS A 3 26.21 -10.83 -13.33
C LYS A 3 24.81 -10.22 -13.40
N PRO A 4 23.80 -10.92 -13.96
CA PRO A 4 22.44 -10.44 -13.97
C PRO A 4 21.87 -10.31 -12.55
N ILE A 5 21.00 -9.33 -12.35
CA ILE A 5 20.26 -9.14 -11.11
C ILE A 5 19.03 -10.04 -11.15
N ILE A 6 18.84 -10.86 -10.14
CA ILE A 6 17.67 -11.70 -10.01
C ILE A 6 16.64 -11.01 -9.12
N VAL A 7 15.45 -10.76 -9.66
CA VAL A 7 14.28 -10.24 -8.94
C VAL A 7 13.31 -11.39 -8.71
N VAL A 8 13.03 -11.71 -7.47
CA VAL A 8 12.13 -12.80 -7.09
C VAL A 8 10.75 -12.21 -6.73
N GLY A 9 9.73 -12.68 -7.46
CA GLY A 9 8.35 -12.22 -7.32
C GLY A 9 7.93 -11.27 -8.44
N ALA A 10 7.00 -11.68 -9.30
CA ALA A 10 6.45 -10.90 -10.40
C ALA A 10 5.09 -10.25 -10.06
N GLY A 11 4.92 -9.78 -8.82
CA GLY A 11 3.87 -8.85 -8.43
C GLY A 11 4.23 -7.41 -8.81
N ILE A 12 3.39 -6.44 -8.44
CA ILE A 12 3.58 -5.02 -8.80
C ILE A 12 4.96 -4.49 -8.39
N CYS A 13 5.44 -4.84 -7.20
CA CYS A 13 6.76 -4.39 -6.71
C CYS A 13 7.91 -4.99 -7.53
N GLY A 14 7.89 -6.30 -7.77
CA GLY A 14 8.96 -6.96 -8.52
C GLY A 14 9.02 -6.53 -9.98
N ILE A 15 7.88 -6.42 -10.65
CA ILE A 15 7.81 -5.91 -12.02
C ILE A 15 8.32 -4.48 -12.09
N SER A 16 7.87 -3.60 -11.19
CA SER A 16 8.32 -2.19 -11.15
C SER A 16 9.83 -2.10 -10.94
N THR A 17 10.37 -2.90 -10.00
CA THR A 17 11.80 -2.97 -9.72
C THR A 17 12.58 -3.45 -10.96
N ALA A 18 12.12 -4.52 -11.61
CA ALA A 18 12.76 -5.06 -12.80
C ALA A 18 12.81 -4.03 -13.93
N ILE A 19 11.72 -3.32 -14.19
CA ILE A 19 11.66 -2.29 -15.24
C ILE A 19 12.64 -1.14 -14.95
N TRP A 20 12.70 -0.64 -13.70
CA TRP A 20 13.63 0.42 -13.35
C TRP A 20 15.10 -0.01 -13.46
N LEU A 21 15.42 -1.24 -13.07
CA LEU A 21 16.76 -1.80 -13.24
C LEU A 21 17.13 -1.92 -14.72
N GLN A 22 16.21 -2.41 -15.58
CA GLN A 22 16.42 -2.47 -17.03
C GLN A 22 16.61 -1.10 -17.66
N ARG A 23 15.83 -0.08 -17.23
CA ARG A 23 16.01 1.30 -17.68
C ARG A 23 17.36 1.91 -17.25
N SER A 24 17.97 1.34 -16.22
CA SER A 24 19.33 1.67 -15.78
C SER A 24 20.41 0.85 -16.51
N ASN A 25 20.07 0.19 -17.62
CA ASN A 25 20.95 -0.68 -18.43
C ASN A 25 21.55 -1.86 -17.64
N LEU A 26 20.83 -2.37 -16.64
CA LEU A 26 21.21 -3.56 -15.91
C LEU A 26 20.49 -4.78 -16.50
N GLU A 27 21.21 -5.89 -16.58
CA GLU A 27 20.61 -7.17 -16.97
C GLU A 27 19.79 -7.73 -15.80
N VAL A 28 18.53 -8.08 -16.05
CA VAL A 28 17.58 -8.51 -15.01
C VAL A 28 16.89 -9.81 -15.40
N ILE A 29 16.82 -10.73 -14.44
CA ILE A 29 16.05 -11.95 -14.53
C ILE A 29 14.92 -11.85 -13.51
N LEU A 30 13.66 -11.82 -13.99
CA LEU A 30 12.48 -11.84 -13.14
C LEU A 30 11.98 -13.27 -12.97
N VAL A 31 11.84 -13.74 -11.73
CA VAL A 31 11.44 -15.11 -11.40
C VAL A 31 10.19 -15.11 -10.55
N ASP A 32 9.18 -15.86 -10.95
CA ASP A 32 7.96 -16.12 -10.15
C ASP A 32 7.52 -17.56 -10.36
N LYS A 33 6.69 -18.05 -9.43
CA LYS A 33 6.06 -19.37 -9.53
C LYS A 33 4.84 -19.41 -10.47
N SER A 34 4.32 -18.25 -10.84
CA SER A 34 3.12 -18.04 -11.66
C SER A 34 3.36 -16.94 -12.68
N ASP A 35 2.39 -16.73 -13.56
CA ASP A 35 2.45 -15.64 -14.54
C ASP A 35 2.52 -14.27 -13.87
N PRO A 36 3.20 -13.29 -14.49
CA PRO A 36 3.35 -11.96 -13.94
C PRO A 36 2.01 -11.31 -13.59
N GLY A 37 1.93 -10.74 -12.39
CA GLY A 37 0.73 -10.06 -11.90
C GLY A 37 -0.39 -10.95 -11.37
N MET A 38 -0.30 -12.27 -11.53
CA MET A 38 -1.37 -13.21 -11.17
C MET A 38 -1.43 -13.57 -9.67
N GLY A 39 -0.56 -12.96 -8.84
CA GLY A 39 -0.59 -13.10 -7.38
C GLY A 39 -1.52 -12.07 -6.70
N ALA A 40 -1.08 -11.54 -5.56
CA ALA A 40 -1.83 -10.55 -4.78
C ALA A 40 -2.08 -9.22 -5.51
N SER A 41 -1.37 -8.96 -6.59
CA SER A 41 -1.58 -7.77 -7.45
C SER A 41 -2.76 -7.92 -8.40
N TYR A 42 -3.24 -9.15 -8.63
CA TYR A 42 -4.37 -9.40 -9.51
C TYR A 42 -5.69 -8.98 -8.86
N GLY A 43 -6.55 -8.30 -9.62
CA GLY A 43 -7.88 -7.92 -9.15
C GLY A 43 -7.92 -6.88 -8.04
N ASN A 44 -6.81 -6.15 -7.79
CA ASN A 44 -6.83 -5.03 -6.86
C ASN A 44 -7.69 -3.87 -7.38
N ALA A 45 -8.03 -2.92 -6.52
CA ALA A 45 -8.88 -1.78 -6.87
C ALA A 45 -8.24 -0.77 -7.85
N GLY A 46 -6.97 -0.93 -8.21
CA GLY A 46 -6.26 0.01 -9.09
C GLY A 46 -6.09 1.41 -8.52
N LEU A 47 -6.23 1.58 -7.21
CA LEU A 47 -6.17 2.87 -6.55
C LEU A 47 -4.72 3.27 -6.24
N LEU A 48 -4.28 4.40 -6.80
CA LEU A 48 -3.00 5.02 -6.48
C LEU A 48 -3.22 6.09 -5.38
N ALA A 49 -3.14 5.65 -4.12
CA ALA A 49 -3.49 6.48 -2.96
C ALA A 49 -2.29 7.31 -2.47
N GLN A 50 -1.92 8.33 -3.22
CA GLN A 50 -0.84 9.27 -2.86
C GLN A 50 -1.07 9.99 -1.52
N TRP A 51 -2.34 10.11 -1.10
CA TRP A 51 -2.72 10.78 0.16
C TRP A 51 -2.84 9.83 1.36
N ALA A 52 -2.62 8.53 1.18
CA ALA A 52 -2.76 7.53 2.25
C ALA A 52 -1.54 7.52 3.20
N ILE A 53 -1.18 8.69 3.72
CA ILE A 53 -0.06 8.91 4.65
C ILE A 53 -0.51 8.97 6.11
N VAL A 54 -1.80 9.23 6.36
CA VAL A 54 -2.33 9.31 7.73
C VAL A 54 -2.52 7.90 8.29
N PRO A 55 -1.86 7.56 9.40
CA PRO A 55 -2.00 6.25 10.02
C PRO A 55 -3.38 6.08 10.65
N VAL A 56 -3.93 4.86 10.61
CA VAL A 56 -5.25 4.53 11.14
C VAL A 56 -5.38 4.67 12.67
N ASN A 57 -4.26 4.81 13.39
CA ASN A 57 -4.20 5.04 14.83
C ASN A 57 -4.03 6.52 15.20
N GLU A 58 -4.35 7.43 14.29
CA GLU A 58 -4.37 8.86 14.61
C GLU A 58 -5.40 9.17 15.71
N PRO A 59 -5.09 10.03 16.70
CA PRO A 59 -5.95 10.30 17.84
C PRO A 59 -7.36 10.80 17.52
N SER A 60 -7.53 11.48 16.40
CA SER A 60 -8.85 11.97 15.94
C SER A 60 -9.80 10.82 15.59
N ILE A 61 -9.25 9.73 15.00
CA ILE A 61 -10.02 8.55 14.64
C ILE A 61 -10.43 7.77 15.88
N LEU A 62 -9.57 7.70 16.89
CA LEU A 62 -9.87 6.99 18.14
C LEU A 62 -11.11 7.55 18.86
N LYS A 63 -11.33 8.85 18.80
CA LYS A 63 -12.53 9.49 19.36
C LYS A 63 -13.84 9.05 18.69
N GLN A 64 -13.75 8.55 17.47
CA GLN A 64 -14.90 8.10 16.68
C GLN A 64 -15.19 6.60 16.85
N ILE A 65 -14.25 5.83 17.43
CA ILE A 65 -14.41 4.37 17.61
C ILE A 65 -15.71 4.00 18.32
N PRO A 66 -16.12 4.63 19.44
CA PRO A 66 -17.37 4.28 20.12
C PRO A 66 -18.58 4.41 19.20
N ARG A 67 -18.63 5.46 18.37
CA ARG A 67 -19.68 5.65 17.37
C ARG A 67 -19.67 4.56 16.31
N TYR A 68 -18.49 4.21 15.81
CA TYR A 68 -18.35 3.14 14.81
C TYR A 68 -18.74 1.76 15.31
N LEU A 69 -18.58 1.48 16.60
CA LEU A 69 -18.97 0.19 17.20
C LEU A 69 -20.48 0.04 17.38
N ILE A 70 -21.22 1.14 17.42
CA ILE A 70 -22.68 1.16 17.63
C ILE A 70 -23.42 1.19 16.29
N ASP A 71 -22.82 1.77 15.24
CA ASP A 71 -23.45 1.95 13.94
C ASP A 71 -23.30 0.68 13.08
N PRO A 72 -24.39 -0.02 12.73
CA PRO A 72 -24.35 -1.22 11.89
C PRO A 72 -23.81 -1.01 10.47
N MET A 73 -23.87 0.24 9.97
CA MET A 73 -23.36 0.63 8.65
C MET A 73 -21.91 1.09 8.70
N SER A 74 -21.28 1.05 9.86
CA SER A 74 -19.90 1.46 10.07
C SER A 74 -18.91 0.53 9.36
N PRO A 75 -17.79 1.08 8.84
CA PRO A 75 -16.70 0.28 8.29
C PRO A 75 -15.97 -0.57 9.34
N LEU A 76 -16.18 -0.30 10.64
CA LEU A 76 -15.55 -1.01 11.73
C LEU A 76 -16.49 -2.10 12.29
N PHE A 77 -16.19 -3.35 11.99
CA PHE A 77 -16.92 -4.49 12.53
C PHE A 77 -16.06 -5.28 13.53
N LEU A 78 -16.51 -5.36 14.80
CA LEU A 78 -15.84 -6.10 15.85
C LEU A 78 -16.63 -7.34 16.23
N LYS A 79 -16.06 -8.52 16.02
CA LYS A 79 -16.60 -9.77 16.61
C LYS A 79 -16.15 -9.85 18.07
N TRP A 80 -17.06 -9.60 19.00
CA TRP A 80 -16.82 -9.60 20.45
C TRP A 80 -16.15 -10.87 20.97
N ARG A 81 -16.44 -12.01 20.35
CA ARG A 81 -15.83 -13.30 20.69
C ARG A 81 -14.30 -13.32 20.49
N TYR A 82 -13.76 -12.49 19.58
CA TYR A 82 -12.33 -12.40 19.33
C TYR A 82 -11.60 -11.37 20.21
N LEU A 83 -12.34 -10.60 20.99
CA LEU A 83 -11.75 -9.53 21.81
C LEU A 83 -10.64 -10.02 22.74
N PRO A 84 -10.74 -11.17 23.45
CA PRO A 84 -9.66 -11.66 24.30
C PRO A 84 -8.35 -11.88 23.53
N TRP A 85 -8.43 -12.40 22.33
CA TRP A 85 -7.27 -12.66 21.46
C TRP A 85 -6.72 -11.38 20.83
N LEU A 86 -7.57 -10.42 20.56
CA LEU A 86 -7.21 -9.13 19.99
C LEU A 86 -6.60 -8.16 21.02
N THR A 87 -6.92 -8.34 22.29
CA THR A 87 -6.55 -7.42 23.37
C THR A 87 -5.04 -7.10 23.43
N PRO A 88 -4.09 -8.05 23.32
CA PRO A 88 -2.67 -7.72 23.38
C PRO A 88 -2.23 -6.80 22.24
N TRP A 89 -2.77 -7.03 21.05
CA TRP A 89 -2.52 -6.16 19.89
C TRP A 89 -3.18 -4.78 20.08
N LEU A 90 -4.43 -4.76 20.55
CA LEU A 90 -5.19 -3.54 20.76
C LEU A 90 -4.52 -2.61 21.78
N ILE A 91 -3.95 -3.16 22.85
CA ILE A 91 -3.19 -2.37 23.83
C ILE A 91 -1.98 -1.71 23.16
N LYS A 92 -1.22 -2.44 22.35
CA LYS A 92 -0.08 -1.88 21.61
C LYS A 92 -0.53 -0.81 20.62
N PHE A 93 -1.62 -1.06 19.90
CA PHE A 93 -2.20 -0.12 18.95
C PHE A 93 -2.60 1.20 19.65
N LEU A 94 -3.31 1.12 20.76
CA LEU A 94 -3.75 2.28 21.53
C LEU A 94 -2.58 3.05 22.17
N ARG A 95 -1.52 2.35 22.63
CA ARG A 95 -0.33 3.01 23.15
C ARG A 95 0.39 3.86 22.11
N ASN A 96 0.40 3.42 20.85
CA ASN A 96 1.01 4.15 19.74
C ASN A 96 0.04 5.16 19.08
N ALA A 97 -1.18 5.28 19.61
CA ALA A 97 -2.19 6.20 19.11
C ALA A 97 -2.05 7.58 19.77
N ASN A 98 -0.91 8.20 19.57
CA ASN A 98 -0.62 9.55 20.07
C ASN A 98 -0.13 10.44 18.93
N SER A 99 -0.27 11.75 19.09
CA SER A 99 0.05 12.72 18.03
C SER A 99 1.53 12.70 17.62
N SER A 100 2.44 12.43 18.55
CA SER A 100 3.88 12.41 18.27
C SER A 100 4.27 11.24 17.37
N ASP A 101 3.81 10.03 17.70
CA ASP A 101 4.09 8.83 16.88
C ASP A 101 3.38 8.89 15.54
N SER A 102 2.17 9.45 15.51
CA SER A 102 1.41 9.68 14.27
C SER A 102 2.15 10.65 13.35
N GLN A 103 2.59 11.79 13.87
CA GLN A 103 3.35 12.78 13.11
C GLN A 103 4.67 12.20 12.56
N ARG A 104 5.41 11.49 13.40
CA ARG A 104 6.65 10.81 12.99
C ARG A 104 6.42 9.79 11.88
N THR A 105 5.31 9.05 11.94
CA THR A 105 4.94 8.09 10.91
C THR A 105 4.60 8.80 9.59
N ILE A 106 3.84 9.90 9.65
CA ILE A 106 3.51 10.72 8.48
C ILE A 106 4.78 11.25 7.82
N GLU A 107 5.67 11.86 8.59
CA GLU A 107 6.94 12.40 8.08
C GLU A 107 7.82 11.34 7.42
N ALA A 108 7.83 10.11 7.95
CA ALA A 108 8.56 9.01 7.36
C ALA A 108 7.90 8.46 6.08
N LEU A 109 6.58 8.53 5.95
CA LEU A 109 5.84 8.03 4.79
C LEU A 109 5.82 9.01 3.61
N ILE A 110 5.82 10.32 3.87
CA ILE A 110 5.78 11.35 2.83
C ILE A 110 6.80 11.10 1.71
N PRO A 111 8.10 10.92 1.98
CA PRO A 111 9.10 10.73 0.92
C PRO A 111 8.91 9.43 0.12
N LEU A 112 8.19 8.45 0.67
CA LEU A 112 7.93 7.17 0.01
C LEU A 112 6.70 7.20 -0.91
N VAL A 113 5.71 8.06 -0.59
CA VAL A 113 4.38 8.00 -1.23
C VAL A 113 4.05 9.24 -2.04
N SER A 114 4.67 10.40 -1.74
CA SER A 114 4.32 11.70 -2.32
C SER A 114 4.37 11.75 -3.84
N ASP A 115 5.28 11.04 -4.48
CA ASP A 115 5.45 11.00 -5.92
C ASP A 115 4.98 9.68 -6.57
N SER A 116 4.35 8.80 -5.81
CA SER A 116 3.94 7.46 -6.25
C SER A 116 3.12 7.47 -7.55
N VAL A 117 2.20 8.43 -7.72
CA VAL A 117 1.39 8.57 -8.94
C VAL A 117 2.26 8.95 -10.14
N GLN A 118 3.22 9.88 -9.95
CA GLN A 118 4.13 10.28 -11.01
C GLN A 118 5.09 9.16 -11.40
N GLN A 119 5.62 8.44 -10.42
CA GLN A 119 6.49 7.28 -10.66
C GLN A 119 5.73 6.18 -11.39
N HIS A 120 4.48 5.93 -11.03
CA HIS A 120 3.65 4.98 -11.74
C HIS A 120 3.40 5.40 -13.20
N LYS A 121 3.09 6.67 -13.46
CA LYS A 121 2.93 7.20 -14.82
C LYS A 121 4.20 7.01 -15.64
N ARG A 122 5.36 7.36 -15.10
CA ARG A 122 6.66 7.14 -15.75
C ARG A 122 6.92 5.67 -16.03
N LEU A 123 6.55 4.79 -15.10
CA LEU A 123 6.73 3.34 -15.24
C LEU A 123 5.92 2.79 -16.40
N THR A 124 4.68 3.28 -16.57
CA THR A 124 3.73 2.83 -17.60
C THR A 124 3.81 3.65 -18.89
N GLU A 125 4.74 4.57 -19.01
CA GLU A 125 4.95 5.37 -20.21
C GLU A 125 5.23 4.48 -21.42
N GLY A 126 4.48 4.69 -22.52
CA GLY A 126 4.52 3.84 -23.69
C GLY A 126 3.64 2.56 -23.62
N CYS A 127 2.95 2.32 -22.50
CA CYS A 127 2.00 1.22 -22.38
C CYS A 127 0.64 1.61 -23.00
N LEU A 128 0.22 0.88 -24.04
CA LEU A 128 -1.04 1.13 -24.77
C LEU A 128 -2.30 0.86 -23.93
N LEU A 129 -2.16 0.14 -22.81
CA LEU A 129 -3.27 -0.24 -21.95
C LEU A 129 -3.55 0.76 -20.82
N TYR A 130 -2.74 1.81 -20.69
CA TYR A 130 -2.94 2.82 -19.69
C TYR A 130 -4.01 3.83 -20.13
N THR A 131 -5.26 3.43 -20.01
CA THR A 131 -6.39 4.35 -20.03
C THR A 131 -6.80 4.62 -18.60
N SER A 132 -6.38 5.76 -18.03
CA SER A 132 -7.02 6.25 -16.82
C SER A 132 -8.49 6.49 -17.13
N PRO A 133 -9.45 5.82 -16.49
CA PRO A 133 -10.84 6.17 -16.66
C PRO A 133 -10.99 7.64 -16.28
N SER A 134 -11.44 8.47 -17.24
CA SER A 134 -11.80 9.84 -16.96
C SER A 134 -12.86 9.83 -15.85
N PRO A 135 -12.76 10.68 -14.82
CA PRO A 135 -13.85 10.83 -13.88
C PRO A 135 -15.10 11.16 -14.72
N ARG A 136 -16.12 10.34 -14.58
CA ARG A 136 -17.41 10.61 -15.21
C ARG A 136 -17.95 11.90 -14.59
N ASN A 137 -18.12 12.91 -15.43
CA ASN A 137 -18.91 14.09 -15.10
C ASN A 137 -20.33 13.69 -14.74
#